data_3d5f662b5972d2a5b637127633d5f515
#
_entry.id   3d5f662b5972d2a5b637127633d5f515
#
_cell.length_a   1.000
_cell.length_b   1.000
_cell.length_c   1.000
_cell.angle_alpha   90.00
_cell.angle_beta   90.00
_cell.angle_gamma   90.00
#
_symmetry.space_group_name_H-M   'P 1'
#
loop_
_entity.id
_entity.type
_entity.pdbx_description
1 polymer ?
#
loop_
_entity_poly.entity_id
_entity_poly.type
_entity_poly.pdbx_seq_one_letter_code
_entity_poly.pdbx_strand_id
1 'polypeptide(L)'
;MKFFLNLSVFILGIGNMIPAQSQIRTVQCYPVGSPFAEPVIELGSGQQLFFSFDDLSSETNSYTYKIVHCDPDWNNSNLSSFTYLTGFFSNPLDNYEYSFNTVVPYTRFTLNLPNEEVGIKLSGNYLLQVYNDQNPDSAVVSQRFAVVENKVGIAASVVNSTNPTFLYTSQQLNFTVNYTGLQIYNPVRDTRVYVTQNQDPNSRRNFTPTFVRQNQLVYGNGSDNIFNGLSPFRNFQCSSLVYYTRYVKDVLKGPEGRYNFILVPGTVPQRYIPTPDRGGEF
;
A
#
# COMPACT_ATOMS: atom_id res chain seq x y z
N MET A 1 25.93 63.90 -34.84
CA MET A 1 26.41 62.95 -33.79
C MET A 1 25.28 61.97 -33.51
N LYS A 2 25.34 60.77 -34.14
CA LYS A 2 24.30 59.74 -34.01
C LYS A 2 24.80 58.73 -33.03
N PHE A 3 24.10 58.62 -31.92
CA PHE A 3 24.33 57.56 -30.92
C PHE A 3 23.60 56.26 -31.36
N PHE A 4 24.33 55.17 -31.58
CA PHE A 4 23.80 53.82 -31.74
C PHE A 4 23.74 53.20 -30.38
N LEU A 5 22.51 52.87 -29.91
CA LEU A 5 22.25 52.12 -28.70
C LEU A 5 22.22 50.65 -29.09
N ASN A 6 23.26 49.89 -28.72
CA ASN A 6 23.27 48.43 -28.85
C ASN A 6 22.45 47.80 -27.71
N LEU A 7 21.27 47.26 -28.05
CA LEU A 7 20.45 46.48 -27.15
C LEU A 7 20.86 45.01 -27.25
N SER A 8 21.67 44.52 -26.30
CA SER A 8 21.99 43.10 -26.17
C SER A 8 20.82 42.38 -25.49
N VAL A 9 20.07 41.61 -26.26
CA VAL A 9 19.03 40.71 -25.72
C VAL A 9 19.69 39.46 -25.14
N PHE A 10 19.71 39.35 -23.82
CA PHE A 10 20.13 38.15 -23.10
C PHE A 10 18.95 37.17 -23.10
N ILE A 11 18.97 36.15 -23.96
CA ILE A 11 18.02 35.04 -23.93
C ILE A 11 18.46 34.10 -22.79
N LEU A 12 17.83 34.25 -21.63
CA LEU A 12 17.88 33.25 -20.57
C LEU A 12 17.15 31.99 -21.07
N GLY A 13 17.91 31.01 -21.48
CA GLY A 13 17.38 29.67 -21.75
C GLY A 13 16.78 29.09 -20.47
N ILE A 14 15.46 29.09 -20.38
CA ILE A 14 14.75 28.28 -19.35
C ILE A 14 14.94 26.81 -19.76
N GLY A 15 15.98 26.20 -19.24
CA GLY A 15 16.15 24.78 -19.32
C GLY A 15 14.93 24.14 -18.59
N ASN A 16 14.06 23.52 -19.36
CA ASN A 16 13.05 22.61 -18.77
C ASN A 16 13.82 21.54 -18.00
N MET A 17 13.94 21.69 -16.69
CA MET A 17 14.32 20.59 -15.82
C MET A 17 13.19 19.55 -15.91
N ILE A 18 13.36 18.57 -16.78
CA ILE A 18 12.57 17.34 -16.74
C ILE A 18 12.89 16.73 -15.38
N PRO A 19 11.92 16.57 -14.48
CA PRO A 19 12.20 15.92 -13.19
C PRO A 19 12.81 14.57 -13.48
N ALA A 20 13.96 14.28 -12.88
CA ALA A 20 14.60 12.98 -13.00
C ALA A 20 13.58 11.92 -12.58
N GLN A 21 13.05 11.20 -13.55
CA GLN A 21 12.07 10.15 -13.29
C GLN A 21 12.78 9.08 -12.48
N SER A 22 12.23 8.75 -11.30
CA SER A 22 12.77 7.68 -10.47
C SER A 22 13.05 6.46 -11.34
N GLN A 23 14.26 5.95 -11.31
CA GLN A 23 14.66 4.75 -12.06
C GLN A 23 14.19 3.46 -11.36
N ILE A 24 13.72 3.58 -10.13
CA ILE A 24 13.19 2.45 -9.36
C ILE A 24 11.76 2.16 -9.79
N ARG A 25 11.48 0.89 -10.07
CA ARG A 25 10.17 0.36 -10.51
C ARG A 25 9.83 -0.92 -9.75
N THR A 26 8.58 -1.34 -9.91
CA THR A 26 8.10 -2.67 -9.47
C THR A 26 8.41 -2.99 -8.02
N VAL A 27 8.27 -1.99 -7.12
CA VAL A 27 8.46 -2.23 -5.68
C VAL A 27 7.38 -3.17 -5.19
N GLN A 28 7.80 -4.30 -4.62
CA GLN A 28 6.90 -5.32 -4.07
C GLN A 28 7.31 -5.63 -2.64
N CYS A 29 6.34 -5.85 -1.76
CA CYS A 29 6.57 -6.30 -0.40
C CYS A 29 5.35 -7.11 0.08
N TYR A 30 5.57 -8.38 0.44
CA TYR A 30 4.51 -9.29 0.86
C TYR A 30 5.09 -10.45 1.68
N PRO A 31 4.27 -11.16 2.50
CA PRO A 31 4.73 -12.37 3.16
C PRO A 31 5.10 -13.46 2.15
N VAL A 32 6.24 -14.12 2.35
CA VAL A 32 6.71 -15.19 1.47
C VAL A 32 5.60 -16.22 1.26
N GLY A 33 5.32 -16.55 0.00
CA GLY A 33 4.23 -17.46 -0.39
C GLY A 33 2.86 -16.82 -0.53
N SER A 34 2.70 -15.50 -0.29
CA SER A 34 1.42 -14.80 -0.36
C SER A 34 1.54 -13.44 -1.08
N PRO A 35 1.76 -13.41 -2.40
CA PRO A 35 2.12 -12.20 -3.14
C PRO A 35 1.04 -11.11 -3.19
N PHE A 36 -0.20 -11.43 -2.82
CA PHE A 36 -1.32 -10.48 -2.77
C PHE A 36 -1.71 -10.06 -1.34
N ALA A 37 -1.04 -10.63 -0.32
CA ALA A 37 -1.29 -10.25 1.05
C ALA A 37 -0.62 -8.93 1.41
N GLU A 38 -1.18 -8.24 2.40
CA GLU A 38 -0.52 -7.08 3.00
C GLU A 38 0.83 -7.49 3.61
N PRO A 39 1.82 -6.59 3.64
CA PRO A 39 3.14 -6.86 4.21
C PRO A 39 3.09 -6.92 5.74
N VAL A 40 2.46 -7.95 6.26
CA VAL A 40 2.27 -8.21 7.69
C VAL A 40 2.78 -9.60 8.02
N ILE A 41 3.67 -9.71 9.01
CA ILE A 41 4.16 -10.99 9.53
C ILE A 41 3.94 -11.09 11.04
N GLU A 42 3.88 -12.31 11.55
CA GLU A 42 3.75 -12.56 12.99
C GLU A 42 5.12 -12.70 13.65
N LEU A 43 5.31 -11.98 14.76
CA LEU A 43 6.54 -12.00 15.53
C LEU A 43 6.86 -13.41 16.05
N GLY A 44 8.07 -13.87 15.76
CA GLY A 44 8.54 -15.18 16.23
C GLY A 44 7.94 -16.39 15.54
N SER A 45 7.11 -16.22 14.50
CA SER A 45 6.48 -17.33 13.76
C SER A 45 7.42 -18.02 12.75
N GLY A 46 8.56 -17.40 12.43
CA GLY A 46 9.42 -17.82 11.32
C GLY A 46 8.94 -17.35 9.95
N GLN A 47 7.84 -16.62 9.86
CA GLN A 47 7.41 -15.97 8.63
C GLN A 47 8.42 -14.90 8.20
N GLN A 48 8.60 -14.78 6.89
CA GLN A 48 9.44 -13.74 6.29
C GLN A 48 8.63 -12.89 5.32
N LEU A 49 9.02 -11.63 5.19
CA LEU A 49 8.61 -10.77 4.10
C LEU A 49 9.57 -10.94 2.93
N PHE A 50 9.04 -11.05 1.74
CA PHE A 50 9.75 -10.85 0.50
C PHE A 50 9.63 -9.38 0.10
N PHE A 51 10.76 -8.75 -0.20
CA PHE A 51 10.83 -7.40 -0.74
C PHE A 51 11.64 -7.41 -2.02
N SER A 52 11.20 -6.67 -3.04
CA SER A 52 11.97 -6.50 -4.27
C SER A 52 11.68 -5.17 -4.93
N PHE A 53 12.61 -4.73 -5.77
CA PHE A 53 12.43 -3.64 -6.72
C PHE A 53 13.32 -3.82 -7.94
N ASP A 54 12.96 -3.18 -9.05
CA ASP A 54 13.73 -3.14 -10.28
C ASP A 54 14.39 -1.76 -10.42
N ASP A 55 15.71 -1.76 -10.60
CA ASP A 55 16.47 -0.57 -10.95
C ASP A 55 16.71 -0.54 -12.48
N LEU A 56 16.18 0.48 -13.14
CA LEU A 56 16.27 0.69 -14.58
C LEU A 56 17.47 1.60 -14.96
N SER A 57 18.36 1.88 -14.03
CA SER A 57 19.58 2.64 -14.35
C SER A 57 20.51 1.83 -15.27
N SER A 58 21.25 2.55 -16.10
CA SER A 58 22.29 1.94 -16.94
C SER A 58 23.58 1.65 -16.17
N GLU A 59 23.67 2.11 -14.93
CA GLU A 59 24.81 1.96 -14.04
C GLU A 59 24.56 0.86 -13.03
N THR A 60 25.63 0.18 -12.60
CA THR A 60 25.55 -0.76 -11.49
C THR A 60 25.54 0.02 -10.18
N ASN A 61 24.36 0.12 -9.56
CA ASN A 61 24.22 0.77 -8.26
C ASN A 61 24.38 -0.25 -7.12
N SER A 62 24.93 0.23 -6.02
CA SER A 62 24.92 -0.47 -4.74
C SER A 62 23.90 0.17 -3.82
N TYR A 63 23.22 -0.65 -3.04
CA TYR A 63 22.17 -0.21 -2.13
C TYR A 63 22.39 -0.72 -0.72
N THR A 64 22.04 0.12 0.23
CA THR A 64 22.00 -0.20 1.65
C THR A 64 20.57 -0.08 2.16
N TYR A 65 20.11 -1.01 3.00
CA TYR A 65 18.77 -0.91 3.62
C TYR A 65 18.85 -0.67 5.11
N LYS A 66 17.82 -0.01 5.63
CA LYS A 66 17.59 0.26 7.06
C LYS A 66 16.17 -0.10 7.43
N ILE A 67 15.98 -0.59 8.66
CA ILE A 67 14.67 -0.90 9.22
C ILE A 67 14.43 0.06 10.38
N VAL A 68 13.35 0.84 10.29
CA VAL A 68 12.99 1.86 11.27
C VAL A 68 11.66 1.49 11.91
N HIS A 69 11.62 1.38 13.23
CA HIS A 69 10.40 1.17 13.98
C HIS A 69 9.59 2.47 14.07
N CYS A 70 8.28 2.38 13.85
CA CYS A 70 7.37 3.52 13.82
C CYS A 70 6.27 3.42 14.89
N ASP A 71 5.74 4.57 15.24
CA ASP A 71 4.53 4.71 16.04
C ASP A 71 3.27 4.32 15.21
N PRO A 72 2.07 4.28 15.83
CA PRO A 72 0.84 3.97 15.10
C PRO A 72 0.52 4.92 13.94
N ASP A 73 1.09 6.12 13.93
CA ASP A 73 0.89 7.12 12.87
C ASP A 73 2.02 7.13 11.83
N TRP A 74 2.88 6.11 11.86
CA TRP A 74 4.01 5.90 10.94
C TRP A 74 5.15 6.90 11.09
N ASN A 75 5.22 7.64 12.21
CA ASN A 75 6.38 8.44 12.55
C ASN A 75 7.44 7.55 13.22
N ASN A 76 8.70 7.94 13.09
CA ASN A 76 9.78 7.26 13.82
C ASN A 76 9.48 7.25 15.33
N SER A 77 9.50 6.06 15.94
CA SER A 77 9.21 5.88 17.36
C SER A 77 10.30 6.42 18.31
N ASN A 78 11.44 6.85 17.76
CA ASN A 78 12.64 7.27 18.50
C ASN A 78 13.22 6.20 19.45
N LEU A 79 12.83 4.93 19.27
CA LEU A 79 13.47 3.82 19.97
C LEU A 79 14.87 3.57 19.41
N SER A 80 15.81 3.21 20.28
CA SER A 80 17.10 2.72 19.82
C SER A 80 16.93 1.44 18.99
N SER A 81 17.65 1.32 17.86
CA SER A 81 17.59 0.14 17.00
C SER A 81 17.83 -1.17 17.74
N PHE A 82 18.70 -1.18 18.74
CA PHE A 82 18.97 -2.34 19.59
C PHE A 82 17.76 -2.80 20.41
N THR A 83 16.75 -1.95 20.59
CA THR A 83 15.53 -2.31 21.28
C THR A 83 14.62 -3.19 20.43
N TYR A 84 14.54 -2.93 19.13
CA TYR A 84 13.60 -3.58 18.22
C TYR A 84 14.24 -4.48 17.17
N LEU A 85 15.59 -4.42 16.98
CA LEU A 85 16.32 -5.30 16.07
C LEU A 85 17.40 -6.12 16.80
N THR A 86 17.75 -7.26 16.22
CA THR A 86 19.02 -7.94 16.38
C THR A 86 19.88 -7.68 15.13
N GLY A 87 21.20 -7.68 15.28
CA GLY A 87 22.12 -7.42 14.16
C GLY A 87 22.32 -5.92 13.91
N PHE A 88 22.70 -5.59 12.67
CA PHE A 88 23.07 -4.22 12.33
C PHE A 88 21.86 -3.40 11.87
N PHE A 89 21.89 -2.11 12.18
CA PHE A 89 20.85 -1.16 11.78
C PHE A 89 20.84 -0.88 10.28
N SER A 90 21.99 -0.97 9.63
CA SER A 90 22.23 -0.68 8.21
C SER A 90 22.97 -1.83 7.59
N ASN A 91 22.43 -2.43 6.55
CA ASN A 91 22.96 -3.63 5.91
C ASN A 91 23.00 -3.44 4.39
N PRO A 92 24.00 -4.01 3.70
CA PRO A 92 24.05 -3.98 2.25
C PRO A 92 22.91 -4.81 1.65
N LEU A 93 22.49 -4.45 0.44
CA LEU A 93 21.50 -5.19 -0.35
C LEU A 93 22.21 -5.92 -1.49
N ASP A 94 22.78 -7.08 -1.18
CA ASP A 94 23.71 -7.78 -2.06
C ASP A 94 23.04 -8.83 -2.97
N ASN A 95 21.76 -9.14 -2.72
CA ASN A 95 21.05 -10.12 -3.54
C ASN A 95 20.38 -9.43 -4.73
N TYR A 96 20.98 -9.57 -5.92
CA TYR A 96 20.48 -8.97 -7.15
C TYR A 96 20.69 -9.87 -8.37
N GLU A 97 19.84 -9.66 -9.38
CA GLU A 97 19.88 -10.35 -10.66
C GLU A 97 19.74 -9.36 -11.81
N TYR A 98 20.54 -9.52 -12.86
CA TYR A 98 20.42 -8.75 -14.08
C TYR A 98 19.31 -9.33 -14.97
N SER A 99 18.54 -8.44 -15.59
CA SER A 99 17.59 -8.87 -16.63
C SER A 99 18.30 -9.46 -17.83
N PHE A 100 17.72 -10.48 -18.43
CA PHE A 100 18.25 -11.11 -19.63
C PHE A 100 17.25 -11.01 -20.79
N ASN A 101 17.73 -10.59 -21.97
CA ASN A 101 16.96 -10.49 -23.22
C ASN A 101 15.68 -9.62 -23.08
N THR A 102 15.74 -8.54 -22.34
CA THR A 102 14.64 -7.57 -22.15
C THR A 102 14.85 -6.34 -23.03
N VAL A 103 13.74 -5.70 -23.48
CA VAL A 103 13.81 -4.47 -24.29
C VAL A 103 14.45 -3.31 -23.49
N VAL A 104 14.12 -3.22 -22.20
CA VAL A 104 14.73 -2.29 -21.27
C VAL A 104 15.49 -3.11 -20.23
N PRO A 105 16.82 -2.99 -20.15
CA PRO A 105 17.58 -3.69 -19.13
C PRO A 105 17.26 -3.14 -17.74
N TYR A 106 17.26 -4.00 -16.74
CA TYR A 106 17.10 -3.63 -15.34
C TYR A 106 17.88 -4.59 -14.44
N THR A 107 18.15 -4.15 -13.23
CA THR A 107 18.69 -5.00 -12.16
C THR A 107 17.60 -5.18 -11.10
N ARG A 108 17.24 -6.41 -10.83
CA ARG A 108 16.28 -6.75 -9.77
C ARG A 108 17.02 -6.99 -8.47
N PHE A 109 16.67 -6.23 -7.44
CA PHE A 109 17.14 -6.43 -6.07
C PHE A 109 16.06 -7.14 -5.26
N THR A 110 16.48 -8.09 -4.42
CA THR A 110 15.58 -8.86 -3.56
C THR A 110 16.09 -8.94 -2.13
N LEU A 111 15.17 -9.03 -1.17
CA LEU A 111 15.48 -9.13 0.25
C LEU A 111 14.38 -9.92 0.96
N ASN A 112 14.78 -10.87 1.79
CA ASN A 112 13.88 -11.52 2.75
C ASN A 112 14.14 -10.96 4.15
N LEU A 113 13.07 -10.64 4.89
CA LEU A 113 13.12 -10.11 6.26
C LEU A 113 12.16 -10.86 7.18
N PRO A 114 12.57 -11.22 8.41
CA PRO A 114 13.93 -11.16 8.95
C PRO A 114 14.89 -12.16 8.26
N ASN A 115 16.19 -11.93 8.38
CA ASN A 115 17.24 -12.79 7.81
C ASN A 115 18.38 -13.05 8.85
N GLU A 116 19.48 -13.63 8.43
CA GLU A 116 20.62 -13.92 9.31
C GLU A 116 21.31 -12.66 9.85
N GLU A 117 21.26 -11.55 9.10
CA GLU A 117 21.92 -10.30 9.46
C GLU A 117 21.06 -9.44 10.37
N VAL A 118 19.73 -9.51 10.23
CA VAL A 118 18.80 -8.69 10.99
C VAL A 118 17.54 -9.46 11.39
N GLY A 119 17.28 -9.52 12.69
CA GLY A 119 16.06 -10.06 13.26
C GLY A 119 15.21 -8.96 13.90
N ILE A 120 13.91 -9.20 14.03
CA ILE A 120 12.94 -8.28 14.63
C ILE A 120 12.56 -8.80 16.01
N LYS A 121 12.59 -7.93 17.04
CA LYS A 121 12.33 -8.27 18.45
C LYS A 121 11.00 -7.74 18.97
N LEU A 122 10.45 -6.69 18.37
CA LEU A 122 9.20 -6.07 18.80
C LEU A 122 8.16 -6.14 17.70
N SER A 123 6.90 -6.27 18.08
CA SER A 123 5.76 -6.00 17.20
C SER A 123 5.59 -4.49 17.00
N GLY A 124 5.02 -4.08 15.87
CA GLY A 124 4.77 -2.68 15.56
C GLY A 124 4.78 -2.39 14.07
N ASN A 125 4.73 -1.10 13.76
CA ASN A 125 4.87 -0.59 12.40
C ASN A 125 6.33 -0.38 12.06
N TYR A 126 6.71 -0.67 10.83
CA TYR A 126 8.08 -0.57 10.36
C TYR A 126 8.17 0.07 8.97
N LEU A 127 9.22 0.84 8.75
CA LEU A 127 9.65 1.30 7.43
C LEU A 127 10.93 0.54 7.03
N LEU A 128 10.89 -0.12 5.88
CA LEU A 128 12.06 -0.56 5.17
C LEU A 128 12.47 0.55 4.21
N GLN A 129 13.63 1.14 4.46
CA GLN A 129 14.19 2.23 3.68
C GLN A 129 15.43 1.76 2.95
N VAL A 130 15.47 1.98 1.64
CA VAL A 130 16.62 1.65 0.78
C VAL A 130 17.28 2.93 0.33
N TYR A 131 18.59 2.97 0.42
CA TYR A 131 19.43 4.11 0.06
C TYR A 131 20.42 3.69 -1.03
N ASN A 132 20.61 4.55 -2.01
CA ASN A 132 21.72 4.38 -2.94
C ASN A 132 23.02 4.82 -2.26
N ASP A 133 24.07 4.00 -2.30
CA ASP A 133 25.32 4.27 -1.61
C ASP A 133 26.06 5.49 -2.16
N GLN A 134 25.77 5.88 -3.41
CA GLN A 134 26.29 7.12 -4.01
C GLN A 134 25.54 8.36 -3.55
N ASN A 135 24.29 8.23 -3.05
CA ASN A 135 23.48 9.33 -2.52
C ASN A 135 22.70 8.86 -1.27
N PRO A 136 23.40 8.73 -0.12
CA PRO A 136 22.82 8.17 1.10
C PRO A 136 21.89 9.11 1.86
N ASP A 137 21.72 10.37 1.42
CA ASP A 137 20.95 11.39 2.14
C ASP A 137 19.43 11.20 1.97
N SER A 138 19.00 10.51 0.93
CA SER A 138 17.60 10.29 0.62
C SER A 138 17.30 8.83 0.29
N ALA A 139 16.27 8.27 0.92
CA ALA A 139 15.81 6.94 0.59
C ALA A 139 15.22 6.91 -0.82
N VAL A 140 15.69 5.98 -1.65
CA VAL A 140 15.15 5.73 -3.00
C VAL A 140 13.88 4.91 -2.96
N VAL A 141 13.71 4.09 -1.91
CA VAL A 141 12.48 3.33 -1.59
C VAL A 141 12.19 3.47 -0.11
N SER A 142 10.91 3.65 0.23
CA SER A 142 10.41 3.58 1.60
C SER A 142 9.14 2.74 1.60
N GLN A 143 9.24 1.51 2.12
CA GLN A 143 8.17 0.53 2.13
C GLN A 143 7.67 0.29 3.56
N ARG A 144 6.37 0.40 3.76
CA ARG A 144 5.70 0.09 5.03
C ARG A 144 5.48 -1.40 5.17
N PHE A 145 5.70 -1.93 6.37
CA PHE A 145 5.29 -3.27 6.76
C PHE A 145 4.94 -3.30 8.26
N ALA A 146 4.26 -4.35 8.71
CA ALA A 146 3.93 -4.51 10.12
C ALA A 146 4.36 -5.88 10.65
N VAL A 147 4.72 -5.89 11.93
CA VAL A 147 4.99 -7.11 12.69
C VAL A 147 3.98 -7.19 13.81
N VAL A 148 3.20 -8.26 13.83
CA VAL A 148 2.06 -8.41 14.76
C VAL A 148 2.31 -9.50 15.79
N GLU A 149 1.59 -9.40 16.90
CA GLU A 149 1.46 -10.47 17.89
C GLU A 149 -0.03 -10.74 18.10
N ASN A 150 -0.44 -11.99 17.99
CA ASN A 150 -1.84 -12.41 18.14
C ASN A 150 -2.27 -12.47 19.61
N LYS A 151 -2.27 -11.30 20.28
CA LYS A 151 -2.62 -11.15 21.70
C LYS A 151 -4.09 -10.81 21.95
N VAL A 152 -4.83 -10.46 20.90
CA VAL A 152 -6.25 -10.06 20.97
C VAL A 152 -7.08 -10.82 19.97
N GLY A 153 -8.32 -11.12 20.34
CA GLY A 153 -9.30 -11.69 19.42
C GLY A 153 -10.17 -10.58 18.83
N ILE A 154 -10.43 -10.62 17.53
CA ILE A 154 -11.31 -9.69 16.84
C ILE A 154 -12.47 -10.49 16.22
N ALA A 155 -13.71 -10.15 16.63
CA ALA A 155 -14.91 -10.64 15.98
C ALA A 155 -15.56 -9.47 15.22
N ALA A 156 -15.69 -9.60 13.91
CA ALA A 156 -16.19 -8.52 13.05
C ALA A 156 -17.31 -9.03 12.14
N SER A 157 -18.25 -8.14 11.82
CA SER A 157 -19.31 -8.36 10.84
C SER A 157 -19.54 -7.12 10.00
N VAL A 158 -19.72 -7.31 8.70
CA VAL A 158 -20.14 -6.26 7.77
C VAL A 158 -21.61 -6.47 7.45
N VAL A 159 -22.43 -5.45 7.70
CA VAL A 159 -23.88 -5.47 7.48
C VAL A 159 -24.30 -4.25 6.66
N ASN A 160 -25.54 -4.23 6.18
CA ASN A 160 -26.08 -3.03 5.59
C ASN A 160 -26.16 -1.92 6.65
N SER A 161 -25.98 -0.68 6.23
CA SER A 161 -26.09 0.44 7.16
C SER A 161 -27.48 0.46 7.80
N THR A 162 -27.53 0.64 9.11
CA THR A 162 -28.77 0.85 9.86
C THR A 162 -29.33 2.25 9.71
N ASN A 163 -28.53 3.19 9.18
CA ASN A 163 -28.98 4.54 8.87
C ASN A 163 -29.77 4.54 7.55
N PRO A 164 -31.06 4.96 7.54
CA PRO A 164 -31.90 4.94 6.34
C PRO A 164 -31.32 5.71 5.16
N THR A 165 -30.57 6.78 5.40
CA THR A 165 -29.93 7.59 4.36
C THR A 165 -28.85 6.79 3.61
N PHE A 166 -28.19 5.86 4.28
CA PHE A 166 -27.06 5.11 3.74
C PHE A 166 -27.37 3.62 3.52
N LEU A 167 -28.62 3.20 3.73
CA LEU A 167 -29.03 1.78 3.67
C LEU A 167 -28.64 1.07 2.37
N TYR A 168 -28.71 1.77 1.24
CA TYR A 168 -28.45 1.18 -0.08
C TYR A 168 -27.08 1.51 -0.67
N THR A 169 -26.35 2.43 -0.04
CA THR A 169 -25.08 2.93 -0.60
C THR A 169 -23.87 2.61 0.26
N SER A 170 -24.10 2.14 1.49
CA SER A 170 -23.03 1.99 2.46
C SER A 170 -23.12 0.66 3.20
N GLN A 171 -21.97 0.25 3.70
CA GLN A 171 -21.78 -0.89 4.59
C GLN A 171 -21.48 -0.40 6.00
N GLN A 172 -21.92 -1.12 6.99
CA GLN A 172 -21.61 -0.85 8.39
C GLN A 172 -20.75 -1.98 8.95
N LEU A 173 -19.63 -1.62 9.52
CA LEU A 173 -18.73 -2.54 10.20
C LEU A 173 -19.04 -2.53 11.69
N ASN A 174 -19.45 -3.67 12.25
CA ASN A 174 -19.57 -3.88 13.68
C ASN A 174 -18.51 -4.87 14.12
N PHE A 175 -17.77 -4.56 15.18
CA PHE A 175 -16.74 -5.46 15.66
C PHE A 175 -16.50 -5.34 17.16
N THR A 176 -15.89 -6.38 17.72
CA THR A 176 -15.51 -6.46 19.13
C THR A 176 -14.05 -6.89 19.20
N VAL A 177 -13.27 -6.19 20.00
CA VAL A 177 -11.90 -6.54 20.34
C VAL A 177 -11.91 -7.19 21.73
N ASN A 178 -11.51 -8.45 21.81
CA ASN A 178 -11.36 -9.19 23.04
C ASN A 178 -9.87 -9.21 23.43
N TYR A 179 -9.56 -8.68 24.60
CA TYR A 179 -8.20 -8.60 25.14
C TYR A 179 -8.02 -9.42 26.40
N THR A 180 -8.75 -10.54 26.53
CA THR A 180 -8.59 -11.50 27.62
C THR A 180 -7.13 -11.95 27.71
N GLY A 181 -6.54 -11.85 28.89
CA GLY A 181 -5.12 -12.17 29.12
C GLY A 181 -4.15 -11.02 29.02
N LEU A 182 -4.60 -9.85 28.55
CA LEU A 182 -3.83 -8.61 28.62
C LEU A 182 -4.29 -7.74 29.79
N GLN A 183 -3.35 -7.25 30.56
CA GLN A 183 -3.62 -6.23 31.59
C GLN A 183 -3.54 -4.85 30.96
N ILE A 184 -4.70 -4.25 30.67
CA ILE A 184 -4.82 -2.90 30.15
C ILE A 184 -5.48 -2.05 31.23
N TYR A 185 -4.78 -1.04 31.74
CA TYR A 185 -5.28 -0.20 32.85
C TYR A 185 -6.42 0.72 32.39
N ASN A 186 -6.29 1.34 31.24
CA ASN A 186 -7.34 2.17 30.66
C ASN A 186 -7.58 1.75 29.21
N PRO A 187 -8.50 0.79 28.96
CA PRO A 187 -8.71 0.22 27.62
C PRO A 187 -9.08 1.26 26.56
N VAL A 188 -9.79 2.32 26.90
CA VAL A 188 -10.19 3.37 25.95
C VAL A 188 -9.01 4.25 25.55
N ARG A 189 -8.14 4.58 26.50
CA ARG A 189 -6.98 5.43 26.25
C ARG A 189 -5.80 4.66 25.66
N ASP A 190 -5.58 3.46 26.19
CA ASP A 190 -4.36 2.67 25.94
C ASP A 190 -4.51 1.76 24.70
N THR A 191 -5.74 1.67 24.11
CA THR A 191 -6.01 0.92 22.88
C THR A 191 -6.33 1.89 21.74
N ARG A 192 -5.69 1.69 20.59
CA ARG A 192 -5.99 2.37 19.34
C ARG A 192 -6.40 1.36 18.28
N VAL A 193 -7.53 1.59 17.66
CA VAL A 193 -8.04 0.71 16.60
C VAL A 193 -8.19 1.51 15.31
N TYR A 194 -7.48 1.04 14.29
CA TYR A 194 -7.58 1.58 12.95
C TYR A 194 -8.21 0.54 12.04
N VAL A 195 -9.07 1.01 11.16
CA VAL A 195 -9.68 0.18 10.11
C VAL A 195 -9.44 0.83 8.76
N THR A 196 -9.04 0.01 7.81
CA THR A 196 -8.93 0.38 6.39
C THR A 196 -9.94 -0.44 5.58
N GLN A 197 -10.51 0.13 4.54
CA GLN A 197 -11.40 -0.57 3.61
C GLN A 197 -10.61 -0.95 2.36
N ASN A 198 -10.67 -2.25 1.97
CA ASN A 198 -10.06 -2.76 0.74
C ASN A 198 -8.57 -2.40 0.58
N GLN A 199 -7.82 -2.43 1.68
CA GLN A 199 -6.39 -2.10 1.70
C GLN A 199 -6.06 -0.67 1.22
N ASP A 200 -7.07 0.22 1.13
CA ASP A 200 -6.84 1.63 0.78
C ASP A 200 -6.38 2.44 2.02
N PRO A 201 -5.12 2.88 2.07
CA PRO A 201 -4.62 3.68 3.19
C PRO A 201 -5.40 4.98 3.41
N ASN A 202 -6.01 5.54 2.36
CA ASN A 202 -6.79 6.78 2.44
C ASN A 202 -8.14 6.55 3.13
N SER A 203 -8.61 5.30 3.19
CA SER A 203 -9.84 4.94 3.92
C SER A 203 -9.63 4.75 5.42
N ARG A 204 -8.38 4.83 5.90
CA ARG A 204 -8.01 4.60 7.30
C ARG A 204 -8.79 5.51 8.24
N ARG A 205 -9.47 4.89 9.20
CA ARG A 205 -10.20 5.58 10.26
C ARG A 205 -9.76 5.07 11.63
N ASN A 206 -9.71 5.97 12.59
CA ASN A 206 -9.50 5.64 14.00
C ASN A 206 -10.85 5.49 14.68
N PHE A 207 -11.02 4.41 15.46
CA PHE A 207 -12.27 4.08 16.13
C PHE A 207 -12.16 4.23 17.63
N THR A 208 -13.20 4.81 18.22
CA THR A 208 -13.42 4.84 19.67
C THR A 208 -14.47 3.80 20.02
N PRO A 209 -14.27 2.98 21.08
CA PRO A 209 -15.25 1.98 21.45
C PRO A 209 -16.57 2.63 21.89
N THR A 210 -17.69 2.07 21.39
CA THR A 210 -19.04 2.49 21.79
C THR A 210 -19.34 2.02 23.21
N PHE A 211 -18.87 0.81 23.56
CA PHE A 211 -19.04 0.23 24.89
C PHE A 211 -17.78 -0.48 25.34
N VAL A 212 -17.51 -0.40 26.64
CA VAL A 212 -16.45 -1.16 27.31
C VAL A 212 -17.14 -2.21 28.18
N ARG A 213 -16.82 -3.46 27.96
CA ARG A 213 -17.23 -4.62 28.79
C ARG A 213 -15.99 -5.24 29.43
N GLN A 214 -16.19 -6.16 30.35
CA GLN A 214 -15.06 -6.88 30.93
C GLN A 214 -14.23 -7.58 29.82
N ASN A 215 -12.98 -7.16 29.67
CA ASN A 215 -12.01 -7.64 28.67
C ASN A 215 -12.46 -7.49 27.21
N GLN A 216 -13.42 -6.60 26.93
CA GLN A 216 -13.93 -6.37 25.57
C GLN A 216 -14.16 -4.90 25.28
N LEU A 217 -13.77 -4.48 24.08
CA LEU A 217 -14.12 -3.20 23.49
C LEU A 217 -15.08 -3.47 22.33
N VAL A 218 -16.26 -2.86 22.38
CA VAL A 218 -17.31 -3.03 21.36
C VAL A 218 -17.39 -1.79 20.50
N TYR A 219 -17.36 -1.99 19.18
CA TYR A 219 -17.43 -0.96 18.17
C TYR A 219 -18.63 -1.24 17.27
N GLY A 220 -19.57 -0.32 17.22
CA GLY A 220 -20.78 -0.48 16.43
C GLY A 220 -21.76 0.68 16.67
N ASN A 221 -22.80 0.77 15.84
CA ASN A 221 -23.90 1.73 15.97
C ASN A 221 -23.52 3.23 15.93
N GLY A 222 -22.28 3.56 15.55
CA GLY A 222 -21.85 4.93 15.32
C GLY A 222 -21.93 5.33 13.85
N SER A 223 -21.80 6.62 13.56
CA SER A 223 -21.64 7.12 12.18
C SER A 223 -20.27 6.75 11.59
N ASP A 224 -19.29 6.52 12.46
CA ASP A 224 -17.90 6.34 12.07
C ASP A 224 -17.64 4.98 11.42
N ASN A 225 -18.45 3.97 11.73
CA ASN A 225 -18.33 2.62 11.15
C ASN A 225 -19.15 2.40 9.88
N ILE A 226 -19.64 3.47 9.27
CA ILE A 226 -20.31 3.42 7.96
C ILE A 226 -19.29 3.72 6.86
N PHE A 227 -19.07 2.77 5.97
CA PHE A 227 -18.17 2.86 4.84
C PHE A 227 -18.95 2.88 3.53
N ASN A 228 -18.39 3.52 2.51
CA ASN A 228 -18.97 3.47 1.18
C ASN A 228 -18.98 2.02 0.67
N GLY A 229 -20.16 1.50 0.36
CA GLY A 229 -20.34 0.15 -0.17
C GLY A 229 -20.37 0.10 -1.70
N LEU A 230 -20.30 1.25 -2.38
CA LEU A 230 -20.34 1.30 -3.84
C LEU A 230 -18.97 0.92 -4.41
N SER A 231 -18.97 -0.10 -5.28
CA SER A 231 -17.74 -0.52 -5.97
C SER A 231 -17.24 0.58 -6.92
N PRO A 232 -15.96 1.00 -6.82
CA PRO A 232 -15.34 1.90 -7.79
C PRO A 232 -15.05 1.21 -9.13
N PHE A 233 -15.05 -0.13 -9.15
CA PHE A 233 -14.74 -0.91 -10.33
C PHE A 233 -15.94 -1.01 -11.27
N ARG A 234 -15.66 -1.04 -12.56
CA ARG A 234 -16.64 -1.26 -13.62
C ARG A 234 -16.16 -2.44 -14.44
N ASN A 235 -17.03 -3.42 -14.61
CA ASN A 235 -16.76 -4.58 -15.45
C ASN A 235 -17.38 -4.36 -16.82
N PHE A 236 -16.59 -4.57 -17.86
CA PHE A 236 -17.06 -4.66 -19.23
C PHE A 236 -16.50 -5.94 -19.85
N GLN A 237 -17.19 -6.47 -20.83
CA GLN A 237 -16.85 -7.76 -21.43
C GLN A 237 -16.53 -7.55 -22.91
N CYS A 238 -15.36 -7.98 -23.36
CA CYS A 238 -14.87 -7.91 -24.73
C CYS A 238 -14.95 -9.27 -25.45
N SER A 239 -15.81 -10.18 -25.02
CA SER A 239 -15.88 -11.55 -25.56
C SER A 239 -16.56 -11.66 -26.92
N SER A 240 -17.25 -10.62 -27.38
CA SER A 240 -17.95 -10.61 -28.68
C SER A 240 -17.64 -9.33 -29.45
N LEU A 241 -17.38 -9.49 -30.75
CA LEU A 241 -17.23 -8.38 -31.71
C LEU A 241 -18.55 -7.98 -32.38
N VAL A 242 -19.58 -8.76 -32.15
CA VAL A 242 -20.89 -8.63 -32.85
C VAL A 242 -21.97 -8.11 -31.88
N TYR A 243 -21.93 -8.55 -30.62
CA TYR A 243 -22.93 -8.16 -29.63
C TYR A 243 -22.35 -7.17 -28.66
N TYR A 244 -23.03 -6.01 -28.51
CA TYR A 244 -22.66 -5.03 -27.52
C TYR A 244 -22.98 -5.53 -26.11
N THR A 245 -21.95 -5.69 -25.33
CA THR A 245 -22.06 -6.08 -23.94
C THR A 245 -22.30 -4.84 -23.06
N ARG A 246 -22.61 -5.05 -21.79
CA ARG A 246 -22.82 -3.96 -20.83
C ARG A 246 -21.62 -3.00 -20.85
N TYR A 247 -21.89 -1.70 -20.96
CA TYR A 247 -20.91 -0.62 -21.04
C TYR A 247 -20.08 -0.54 -22.35
N VAL A 248 -20.31 -1.36 -23.31
CA VAL A 248 -19.72 -1.21 -24.66
C VAL A 248 -20.72 -0.46 -25.56
N LYS A 249 -20.30 0.70 -26.06
CA LYS A 249 -21.08 1.53 -26.97
C LYS A 249 -20.87 1.10 -28.43
N ASP A 250 -19.63 0.79 -28.79
CA ASP A 250 -19.26 0.45 -30.16
C ASP A 250 -17.98 -0.38 -30.19
N VAL A 251 -17.79 -1.12 -31.28
CA VAL A 251 -16.58 -1.90 -31.56
C VAL A 251 -16.07 -1.51 -32.93
N LEU A 252 -14.95 -0.81 -32.97
CA LEU A 252 -14.33 -0.31 -34.19
C LEU A 252 -13.17 -1.21 -34.61
N LYS A 253 -13.16 -1.63 -35.88
CA LYS A 253 -12.01 -2.34 -36.45
C LYS A 253 -10.92 -1.34 -36.80
N GLY A 254 -9.79 -1.44 -36.16
CA GLY A 254 -8.59 -0.65 -36.39
C GLY A 254 -7.65 -1.28 -37.42
N PRO A 255 -6.51 -0.63 -37.71
CA PRO A 255 -5.45 -1.19 -38.53
C PRO A 255 -4.94 -2.53 -37.97
N GLU A 256 -4.36 -3.37 -38.81
CA GLU A 256 -3.70 -4.63 -38.40
C GLU A 256 -4.60 -5.65 -37.71
N GLY A 257 -5.93 -5.57 -37.91
CA GLY A 257 -6.87 -6.52 -37.33
C GLY A 257 -7.16 -6.30 -35.84
N ARG A 258 -6.71 -5.20 -35.25
CA ARG A 258 -7.03 -4.80 -33.88
C ARG A 258 -8.46 -4.27 -33.79
N TYR A 259 -9.11 -4.47 -32.63
CA TYR A 259 -10.43 -3.95 -32.34
C TYR A 259 -10.39 -2.99 -31.17
N ASN A 260 -11.03 -1.82 -31.31
CA ASN A 260 -11.16 -0.82 -30.27
C ASN A 260 -12.59 -0.86 -29.73
N PHE A 261 -12.73 -1.14 -28.44
CA PHE A 261 -14.00 -1.09 -27.74
C PHE A 261 -14.25 0.31 -27.22
N ILE A 262 -15.30 0.97 -27.69
CA ILE A 262 -15.73 2.27 -27.21
C ILE A 262 -16.67 2.06 -26.04
N LEU A 263 -16.26 2.51 -24.87
CA LEU A 263 -17.04 2.34 -23.66
C LEU A 263 -17.99 3.52 -23.43
N VAL A 264 -19.15 3.23 -22.87
CA VAL A 264 -20.06 4.28 -22.34
C VAL A 264 -19.50 4.76 -21.00
N PRO A 265 -19.48 6.08 -20.73
CA PRO A 265 -19.15 6.58 -19.39
C PRO A 265 -20.00 5.88 -18.33
N GLY A 266 -19.34 5.22 -17.39
CA GLY A 266 -20.03 4.49 -16.33
C GLY A 266 -20.76 5.47 -15.40
N THR A 267 -22.03 5.23 -15.15
CA THR A 267 -22.77 5.90 -14.07
C THR A 267 -22.36 5.31 -12.73
N VAL A 268 -22.27 6.14 -11.70
CA VAL A 268 -22.05 5.65 -10.33
C VAL A 268 -23.25 4.76 -9.95
N PRO A 269 -23.02 3.53 -9.47
CA PRO A 269 -24.12 2.68 -9.01
C PRO A 269 -24.89 3.39 -7.92
N GLN A 270 -26.21 3.39 -8.02
CA GLN A 270 -27.08 4.01 -7.02
C GLN A 270 -27.40 3.07 -5.85
N ARG A 271 -26.99 1.80 -5.95
CA ARG A 271 -27.23 0.78 -4.93
C ARG A 271 -26.00 -0.10 -4.78
N TYR A 272 -25.72 -0.43 -3.54
CA TYR A 272 -24.81 -1.53 -3.22
C TYR A 272 -25.52 -2.86 -3.54
N ILE A 273 -24.94 -3.62 -4.45
CA ILE A 273 -25.38 -4.99 -4.75
C ILE A 273 -24.24 -5.88 -4.32
N PRO A 274 -24.42 -6.73 -3.30
CA PRO A 274 -23.39 -7.68 -2.91
C PRO A 274 -23.15 -8.64 -4.08
N THR A 275 -22.05 -8.49 -4.76
CA THR A 275 -21.57 -9.46 -5.74
C THR A 275 -20.48 -10.28 -5.07
N PRO A 276 -20.46 -11.62 -5.26
CA PRO A 276 -19.35 -12.41 -4.77
C PRO A 276 -18.04 -11.85 -5.31
N ASP A 277 -17.11 -11.57 -4.43
CA ASP A 277 -15.75 -11.25 -4.81
C ASP A 277 -15.13 -12.54 -5.36
N ARG A 278 -14.67 -12.50 -6.59
CA ARG A 278 -14.01 -13.65 -7.23
C ARG A 278 -12.50 -13.66 -6.99
N GLY A 279 -11.96 -12.71 -6.20
CA GLY A 279 -10.55 -12.68 -5.83
C GLY A 279 -9.58 -12.64 -7.01
N GLY A 280 -10.03 -12.14 -8.17
CA GLY A 280 -9.24 -12.17 -9.40
C GLY A 280 -9.27 -13.50 -10.16
N GLU A 281 -10.07 -14.47 -9.76
CA GLU A 281 -10.32 -15.68 -10.55
C GLU A 281 -11.23 -15.34 -11.75
N PHE A 282 -10.75 -15.64 -12.95
CA PHE A 282 -11.45 -15.47 -14.24
C PHE A 282 -12.03 -16.79 -14.72
#